data_5b35f04078d4bbf8ee8b5e0195e96a87
#
_entry.id   5b35f04078d4bbf8ee8b5e0195e96a87
#
_cell.length_a   1.000
_cell.length_b   1.000
_cell.length_c   1.000
_cell.angle_alpha   90.00
_cell.angle_beta   90.00
_cell.angle_gamma   90.00
#
_symmetry.space_group_name_H-M   'P 1'
#
loop_
_entity.id
_entity.type
_entity.pdbx_description
1 polymer ?
#
loop_
_entity_poly.entity_id
_entity_poly.type
_entity_poly.pdbx_seq_one_letter_code
_entity_poly.pdbx_strand_id
1 'polypeptide(L)'
;VNDILNTDADYMQHLRSAGVRCVNFEDEGEGAGYADLVINALYPEDEASDRRLCGPDYFCLRDEFVEAKRNEFRPELKTLLITFGGTDQRNCTKRVLDIVEPYCREKGIAIRLVVGPGYAHRFDMERCVKELGNPLVSFTWATNVMSRMMEGADLCICSAGRTVYELAHMRIPSLV
;
A
#
# COMPACT_ATOMS: atom_id res chain seq x y z
N VAL A 1 -2.94 -7.24 20.50
CA VAL A 1 -2.19 -6.73 19.33
C VAL A 1 -2.77 -5.38 18.94
N ASN A 2 -1.94 -4.37 18.81
CA ASN A 2 -2.29 -3.04 18.31
C ASN A 2 -1.68 -2.83 16.91
N ASP A 3 -2.50 -2.35 15.98
CA ASP A 3 -2.07 -1.84 14.67
C ASP A 3 -2.46 -0.36 14.60
N ILE A 4 -1.77 0.45 15.40
CA ILE A 4 -1.99 1.88 15.59
C ILE A 4 -0.64 2.58 15.43
N LEU A 5 -0.54 3.49 14.45
CA LEU A 5 0.71 4.18 14.11
C LEU A 5 1.27 5.05 15.24
N ASN A 6 0.41 5.60 16.10
CA ASN A 6 0.82 6.50 17.17
C ASN A 6 -0.02 6.19 18.40
N THR A 7 0.42 5.26 19.23
CA THR A 7 -0.20 5.06 20.55
C THR A 7 0.28 6.14 21.53
N ASP A 8 -0.62 6.61 22.38
CA ASP A 8 -0.21 7.47 23.49
C ASP A 8 0.22 6.68 24.72
N ALA A 9 0.98 7.33 25.60
CA ALA A 9 1.55 6.72 26.79
C ALA A 9 0.46 6.27 27.78
N ASP A 10 -0.59 7.08 27.96
CA ASP A 10 -1.66 6.79 28.94
C ASP A 10 -2.47 5.58 28.51
N TYR A 11 -2.80 5.46 27.22
CA TYR A 11 -3.47 4.28 26.67
C TYR A 11 -2.67 3.00 26.94
N MET A 12 -1.38 3.01 26.60
CA MET A 12 -0.53 1.83 26.78
C MET A 12 -0.25 1.48 28.24
N GLN A 13 -0.09 2.50 29.09
CA GLN A 13 0.04 2.28 30.54
C GLN A 13 -1.23 1.69 31.17
N HIS A 14 -2.40 2.11 30.71
CA HIS A 14 -3.67 1.54 31.13
C HIS A 14 -3.74 0.04 30.81
N LEU A 15 -3.41 -0.36 29.57
CA LEU A 15 -3.36 -1.77 29.19
C LEU A 15 -2.38 -2.58 30.04
N ARG A 16 -1.18 -2.02 30.27
CA ARG A 16 -0.15 -2.66 31.08
C ARG A 16 -0.58 -2.83 32.54
N SER A 17 -1.24 -1.83 33.12
CA SER A 17 -1.75 -1.90 34.50
C SER A 17 -2.84 -2.96 34.68
N ALA A 18 -3.57 -3.28 33.60
CA ALA A 18 -4.53 -4.36 33.53
C ALA A 18 -3.89 -5.77 33.31
N GLY A 19 -2.56 -5.85 33.27
CA GLY A 19 -1.83 -7.10 33.07
C GLY A 19 -1.86 -7.63 31.64
N VAL A 20 -2.24 -6.80 30.66
CA VAL A 20 -2.30 -7.18 29.25
C VAL A 20 -0.92 -7.11 28.62
N ARG A 21 -0.48 -8.19 27.95
CA ARG A 21 0.71 -8.15 27.09
C ARG A 21 0.37 -7.53 25.75
N CYS A 22 1.20 -6.56 25.32
CA CYS A 22 0.97 -5.78 24.11
C CYS A 22 2.06 -6.00 23.08
N VAL A 23 1.64 -6.33 21.85
CA VAL A 23 2.47 -6.32 20.66
C VAL A 23 1.91 -5.23 19.73
N ASN A 24 2.73 -4.25 19.41
CA ASN A 24 2.36 -3.13 18.55
C ASN A 24 3.02 -3.28 17.18
N PHE A 25 2.27 -2.99 16.11
CA PHE A 25 2.77 -2.97 14.74
C PHE A 25 2.84 -1.53 14.25
N GLU A 26 3.99 -1.17 13.63
CA GLU A 26 4.26 0.13 12.99
C GLU A 26 3.98 1.32 13.91
N ASP A 27 4.24 1.17 15.20
CA ASP A 27 3.95 2.17 16.22
C ASP A 27 5.15 3.09 16.49
N GLU A 28 5.01 4.36 16.16
CA GLU A 28 5.97 5.43 16.39
C GLU A 28 5.55 6.40 17.52
N GLY A 29 4.44 6.08 18.20
CA GLY A 29 3.94 6.89 19.30
C GLY A 29 4.73 6.77 20.59
N GLU A 30 4.50 7.69 21.53
CA GLU A 30 5.11 7.66 22.86
C GLU A 30 4.74 6.39 23.64
N GLY A 31 3.58 5.81 23.33
CA GLY A 31 3.09 4.58 23.93
C GLY A 31 3.89 3.34 23.51
N ALA A 32 4.58 3.36 22.38
CA ALA A 32 5.38 2.23 21.90
C ALA A 32 6.41 1.74 22.93
N GLY A 33 6.98 2.65 23.73
CA GLY A 33 7.92 2.32 24.79
C GLY A 33 7.34 1.47 25.94
N TYR A 34 6.01 1.36 26.05
CA TYR A 34 5.30 0.56 27.04
C TYR A 34 4.83 -0.80 26.49
N ALA A 35 4.99 -1.07 25.20
CA ALA A 35 4.69 -2.37 24.61
C ALA A 35 5.70 -3.44 25.06
N ASP A 36 5.29 -4.70 25.11
CA ASP A 36 6.20 -5.83 25.34
C ASP A 36 7.05 -6.11 24.11
N LEU A 37 6.51 -5.84 22.91
CA LEU A 37 7.18 -5.97 21.64
C LEU A 37 6.60 -4.95 20.64
N VAL A 38 7.46 -4.31 19.86
CA VAL A 38 7.10 -3.48 18.71
C VAL A 38 7.69 -4.11 17.46
N ILE A 39 6.91 -4.19 16.39
CA ILE A 39 7.33 -4.73 15.09
C ILE A 39 7.13 -3.62 14.06
N ASN A 40 8.23 -3.01 13.63
CA ASN A 40 8.26 -1.86 12.73
C ASN A 40 9.00 -2.24 11.43
N ALA A 41 8.33 -2.98 10.56
CA ALA A 41 8.93 -3.50 9.33
C ALA A 41 9.28 -2.40 8.30
N LEU A 42 8.62 -1.25 8.37
CA LEU A 42 8.80 -0.13 7.44
C LEU A 42 9.94 0.82 7.87
N TYR A 43 10.50 0.63 9.05
CA TYR A 43 11.50 1.52 9.64
C TYR A 43 12.90 0.91 9.65
N PRO A 44 13.97 1.72 9.73
CA PRO A 44 15.35 1.25 9.67
C PRO A 44 15.71 0.25 10.77
N GLU A 45 16.63 -0.67 10.45
CA GLU A 45 17.13 -1.67 11.40
C GLU A 45 17.97 -1.08 12.53
N ASP A 46 18.55 0.10 12.36
CA ASP A 46 19.31 0.82 13.38
C ASP A 46 18.47 1.25 14.60
N GLU A 47 17.15 1.25 14.46
CA GLU A 47 16.19 1.44 15.55
C GLU A 47 15.87 0.15 16.32
N ALA A 48 16.39 -0.99 15.88
CA ALA A 48 16.12 -2.29 16.49
C ALA A 48 16.68 -2.42 17.91
N SER A 49 15.99 -3.17 18.76
CA SER A 49 16.38 -3.52 20.12
C SER A 49 15.73 -4.85 20.52
N ASP A 50 16.01 -5.35 21.72
CA ASP A 50 15.38 -6.58 22.23
C ASP A 50 13.85 -6.54 22.27
N ARG A 51 13.26 -5.35 22.25
CA ARG A 51 11.81 -5.12 22.25
C ARG A 51 11.28 -4.44 20.99
N ARG A 52 12.15 -4.12 20.04
CA ARG A 52 11.78 -3.49 18.78
C ARG A 52 12.44 -4.21 17.62
N LEU A 53 11.63 -4.89 16.82
CA LEU A 53 12.05 -5.60 15.62
C LEU A 53 11.80 -4.69 14.43
N CYS A 54 12.85 -4.23 13.78
CA CYS A 54 12.76 -3.29 12.66
C CYS A 54 13.32 -3.89 11.38
N GLY A 55 12.85 -3.38 10.24
CA GLY A 55 13.35 -3.75 8.93
C GLY A 55 12.51 -4.76 8.16
N PRO A 56 12.86 -4.99 6.88
CA PRO A 56 12.03 -5.72 5.92
C PRO A 56 11.82 -7.19 6.28
N ASP A 57 12.71 -7.80 7.06
CA ASP A 57 12.60 -9.22 7.45
C ASP A 57 11.38 -9.50 8.35
N TYR A 58 10.83 -8.45 8.97
CA TYR A 58 9.66 -8.53 9.84
C TYR A 58 8.37 -8.11 9.16
N PHE A 59 8.39 -7.89 7.84
CA PHE A 59 7.19 -7.50 7.10
C PHE A 59 6.20 -8.66 6.99
N CYS A 60 4.97 -8.43 7.46
CA CYS A 60 3.88 -9.40 7.35
C CYS A 60 3.07 -9.14 6.08
N LEU A 61 3.20 -10.03 5.10
CA LEU A 61 2.33 -10.05 3.93
C LEU A 61 0.95 -10.62 4.31
N ARG A 62 -0.10 -10.10 3.68
CA ARG A 62 -1.43 -10.68 3.77
C ARG A 62 -1.46 -12.04 3.06
N ASP A 63 -2.27 -12.96 3.55
CA ASP A 63 -2.36 -14.34 3.05
C ASP A 63 -2.64 -14.39 1.54
N GLU A 64 -3.44 -13.46 1.02
CA GLU A 64 -3.72 -13.36 -0.42
C GLU A 64 -2.48 -13.25 -1.31
N PHE A 65 -1.38 -12.68 -0.80
CA PHE A 65 -0.12 -12.58 -1.55
C PHE A 65 0.70 -13.86 -1.49
N VAL A 66 0.57 -14.64 -0.43
CA VAL A 66 1.28 -15.94 -0.31
C VAL A 66 0.79 -16.92 -1.38
N GLU A 67 -0.51 -16.91 -1.66
CA GLU A 67 -1.15 -17.78 -2.64
C GLU A 67 -1.19 -17.19 -4.07
N ALA A 68 -0.90 -15.89 -4.21
CA ALA A 68 -0.98 -15.19 -5.49
C ALA A 68 0.06 -15.70 -6.49
N LYS A 69 -0.32 -15.74 -7.75
CA LYS A 69 0.61 -15.99 -8.84
C LYS A 69 1.51 -14.77 -9.04
N ARG A 70 2.80 -14.95 -8.75
CA ARG A 70 3.81 -13.91 -8.98
C ARG A 70 3.99 -13.64 -10.46
N ASN A 71 4.22 -12.37 -10.80
CA ASN A 71 4.44 -11.97 -12.18
C ASN A 71 5.80 -12.46 -12.70
N GLU A 72 5.87 -12.66 -14.01
CA GLU A 72 7.12 -12.78 -14.73
C GLU A 72 7.52 -11.39 -15.23
N PHE A 73 8.79 -11.02 -15.08
CA PHE A 73 9.28 -9.76 -15.60
C PHE A 73 9.15 -9.73 -17.13
N ARG A 74 8.56 -8.64 -17.62
CA ARG A 74 8.47 -8.35 -19.04
C ARG A 74 9.17 -7.01 -19.33
N PRO A 75 10.02 -6.92 -20.38
CA PRO A 75 10.71 -5.67 -20.70
C PRO A 75 9.76 -4.63 -21.31
N GLU A 76 8.62 -5.04 -21.83
CA GLU A 76 7.62 -4.18 -22.44
C GLU A 76 6.56 -3.79 -21.40
N LEU A 77 6.30 -2.49 -21.28
CA LEU A 77 5.21 -1.96 -20.47
C LEU A 77 3.89 -2.09 -21.25
N LYS A 78 3.03 -3.00 -20.82
CA LYS A 78 1.67 -3.20 -21.37
C LYS A 78 0.58 -2.81 -20.37
N THR A 79 0.87 -2.92 -19.08
CA THR A 79 -0.08 -2.61 -18.01
C THR A 79 0.60 -1.82 -16.90
N LEU A 80 0.15 -0.59 -16.72
CA LEU A 80 0.54 0.31 -15.63
C LEU A 80 -0.50 0.24 -14.52
N LEU A 81 -0.08 -0.11 -13.31
CA LEU A 81 -0.89 -0.01 -12.09
C LEU A 81 -0.62 1.32 -11.40
N ILE A 82 -1.65 2.00 -10.95
CA ILE A 82 -1.54 3.23 -10.17
C ILE A 82 -2.34 3.05 -8.88
N THR A 83 -1.68 3.17 -7.72
CA THR A 83 -2.32 3.05 -6.41
C THR A 83 -1.58 3.85 -5.34
N PHE A 84 -2.29 4.70 -4.62
CA PHE A 84 -1.75 5.52 -3.54
C PHE A 84 -2.36 5.16 -2.17
N GLY A 85 -2.71 3.87 -2.01
CA GLY A 85 -3.17 3.33 -0.74
C GLY A 85 -4.64 3.60 -0.42
N GLY A 86 -4.94 3.57 0.89
CA GLY A 86 -6.32 3.52 1.38
C GLY A 86 -7.13 4.80 1.19
N THR A 87 -6.51 5.96 1.33
CA THR A 87 -7.21 7.26 1.38
C THR A 87 -6.82 8.21 0.26
N ASP A 88 -5.57 8.16 -0.22
CA ASP A 88 -5.01 9.08 -1.23
C ASP A 88 -5.48 10.54 -1.04
N GLN A 89 -5.22 11.10 0.14
CA GLN A 89 -5.71 12.43 0.56
C GLN A 89 -5.30 13.56 -0.40
N ARG A 90 -4.17 13.40 -1.09
CA ARG A 90 -3.64 14.39 -2.05
C ARG A 90 -4.14 14.19 -3.47
N ASN A 91 -5.03 13.21 -3.67
CA ASN A 91 -5.56 12.83 -4.99
C ASN A 91 -4.44 12.58 -6.03
N CYS A 92 -3.37 11.88 -5.58
CA CYS A 92 -2.22 11.56 -6.42
C CYS A 92 -2.61 10.65 -7.59
N THR A 93 -3.56 9.73 -7.36
CA THR A 93 -4.10 8.87 -8.42
C THR A 93 -4.59 9.68 -9.63
N LYS A 94 -5.38 10.74 -9.40
CA LYS A 94 -5.88 11.60 -10.47
C LYS A 94 -4.75 12.38 -11.16
N ARG A 95 -3.86 12.96 -10.37
CA ARG A 95 -2.74 13.76 -10.89
C ARG A 95 -1.81 12.91 -11.76
N VAL A 96 -1.49 11.70 -11.34
CA VAL A 96 -0.65 10.78 -12.11
C VAL A 96 -1.38 10.33 -13.37
N LEU A 97 -2.68 9.98 -13.26
CA LEU A 97 -3.49 9.63 -14.44
C LEU A 97 -3.42 10.72 -15.51
N ASP A 98 -3.62 11.99 -15.13
CA ASP A 98 -3.62 13.11 -16.07
C ASP A 98 -2.27 13.28 -16.81
N ILE A 99 -1.18 12.93 -16.13
CA ILE A 99 0.17 13.03 -16.71
C ILE A 99 0.45 11.86 -17.67
N VAL A 100 0.10 10.63 -17.27
CA VAL A 100 0.54 9.43 -18.00
C VAL A 100 -0.44 8.98 -19.07
N GLU A 101 -1.73 9.32 -18.94
CA GLU A 101 -2.78 8.82 -19.83
C GLU A 101 -2.55 9.15 -21.31
N PRO A 102 -2.16 10.37 -21.70
CA PRO A 102 -1.92 10.67 -23.10
C PRO A 102 -0.83 9.79 -23.74
N TYR A 103 0.25 9.57 -22.99
CA TYR A 103 1.34 8.69 -23.44
C TYR A 103 0.89 7.22 -23.48
N CYS A 104 0.22 6.74 -22.44
CA CYS A 104 -0.27 5.37 -22.37
C CYS A 104 -1.27 5.08 -23.51
N ARG A 105 -2.16 6.02 -23.82
CA ARG A 105 -3.11 5.93 -24.94
C ARG A 105 -2.39 5.80 -26.27
N GLU A 106 -1.38 6.66 -26.52
CA GLU A 106 -0.57 6.60 -27.75
C GLU A 106 0.15 5.26 -27.92
N LYS A 107 0.66 4.71 -26.83
CA LYS A 107 1.43 3.46 -26.83
C LYS A 107 0.56 2.20 -26.64
N GLY A 108 -0.74 2.33 -26.46
CA GLY A 108 -1.63 1.20 -26.22
C GLY A 108 -1.41 0.51 -24.86
N ILE A 109 -0.93 1.26 -23.85
CA ILE A 109 -0.66 0.77 -22.51
C ILE A 109 -1.95 0.84 -21.68
N ALA A 110 -2.36 -0.27 -21.08
CA ALA A 110 -3.49 -0.30 -20.17
C ALA A 110 -3.14 0.35 -18.84
N ILE A 111 -4.08 1.12 -18.28
CA ILE A 111 -3.94 1.74 -16.94
C ILE A 111 -4.96 1.12 -16.00
N ARG A 112 -4.51 0.58 -14.87
CA ARG A 112 -5.35 0.14 -13.76
C ARG A 112 -5.23 1.12 -12.62
N LEU A 113 -6.32 1.80 -12.28
CA LEU A 113 -6.42 2.66 -11.11
C LEU A 113 -7.05 1.86 -9.98
N VAL A 114 -6.36 1.76 -8.85
CA VAL A 114 -6.87 1.06 -7.67
C VAL A 114 -6.76 1.97 -6.46
N VAL A 115 -7.88 2.27 -5.82
CA VAL A 115 -7.96 3.12 -4.63
C VAL A 115 -8.68 2.40 -3.49
N GLY A 116 -8.32 2.74 -2.27
CA GLY A 116 -8.93 2.16 -1.08
C GLY A 116 -10.29 2.75 -0.72
N PRO A 117 -10.95 2.20 0.31
CA PRO A 117 -12.31 2.62 0.71
C PRO A 117 -12.38 4.05 1.24
N GLY A 118 -11.28 4.60 1.75
CA GLY A 118 -11.20 5.98 2.25
C GLY A 118 -10.94 7.06 1.19
N TYR A 119 -10.90 6.68 -0.10
CA TYR A 119 -10.69 7.65 -1.17
C TYR A 119 -11.89 8.56 -1.37
N ALA A 120 -11.73 9.84 -1.01
CA ALA A 120 -12.82 10.82 -0.99
C ALA A 120 -13.34 11.21 -2.39
N HIS A 121 -12.50 11.10 -3.43
CA HIS A 121 -12.82 11.55 -4.80
C HIS A 121 -13.37 10.45 -5.70
N ARG A 122 -13.97 9.41 -5.13
CA ARG A 122 -14.44 8.23 -5.88
C ARG A 122 -15.34 8.60 -7.06
N PHE A 123 -16.41 9.33 -6.83
CA PHE A 123 -17.40 9.66 -7.88
C PHE A 123 -16.82 10.57 -8.96
N ASP A 124 -15.92 11.47 -8.61
CA ASP A 124 -15.24 12.32 -9.58
C ASP A 124 -14.29 11.50 -10.45
N MET A 125 -13.62 10.48 -9.87
CA MET A 125 -12.76 9.59 -10.62
C MET A 125 -13.56 8.68 -11.56
N GLU A 126 -14.67 8.11 -11.10
CA GLU A 126 -15.59 7.31 -11.93
C GLU A 126 -16.07 8.12 -13.14
N ARG A 127 -16.49 9.37 -12.92
CA ARG A 127 -16.89 10.29 -13.98
C ARG A 127 -15.73 10.60 -14.93
N CYS A 128 -14.57 10.94 -14.40
CA CYS A 128 -13.37 11.23 -15.18
C CYS A 128 -13.00 10.07 -16.11
N VAL A 129 -12.93 8.84 -15.61
CA VAL A 129 -12.60 7.66 -16.41
C VAL A 129 -13.64 7.43 -17.51
N LYS A 130 -14.92 7.66 -17.21
CA LYS A 130 -15.98 7.58 -18.21
C LYS A 130 -15.85 8.64 -19.31
N GLU A 131 -15.57 9.88 -18.92
CA GLU A 131 -15.38 11.00 -19.85
C GLU A 131 -14.13 10.87 -20.70
N LEU A 132 -13.06 10.26 -20.19
CA LEU A 132 -11.87 9.92 -20.98
C LEU A 132 -12.19 9.03 -22.18
N GLY A 133 -13.20 8.17 -22.08
CA GLY A 133 -13.59 7.27 -23.15
C GLY A 133 -12.50 6.32 -23.64
N ASN A 134 -11.46 6.08 -22.81
CA ASN A 134 -10.35 5.21 -23.14
C ASN A 134 -10.61 3.80 -22.58
N PRO A 135 -10.87 2.77 -23.43
CA PRO A 135 -11.17 1.42 -22.97
C PRO A 135 -10.00 0.73 -22.25
N LEU A 136 -8.79 1.29 -22.36
CA LEU A 136 -7.59 0.77 -21.68
C LEU A 136 -7.45 1.31 -20.26
N VAL A 137 -8.31 2.23 -19.81
CA VAL A 137 -8.30 2.75 -18.44
C VAL A 137 -9.40 2.09 -17.62
N SER A 138 -9.02 1.44 -16.54
CA SER A 138 -9.95 0.84 -15.58
C SER A 138 -9.81 1.47 -14.19
N PHE A 139 -10.93 1.55 -13.46
CA PHE A 139 -10.96 2.08 -12.10
C PHE A 139 -11.60 1.07 -11.15
N THR A 140 -10.91 0.76 -10.07
CA THR A 140 -11.40 -0.13 -9.02
C THR A 140 -11.34 0.59 -7.68
N TRP A 141 -12.48 0.64 -7.00
CA TRP A 141 -12.61 1.18 -5.65
C TRP A 141 -12.81 0.04 -4.65
N ALA A 142 -12.03 0.07 -3.55
CA ALA A 142 -12.17 -0.82 -2.39
C ALA A 142 -12.14 -2.33 -2.74
N THR A 143 -11.07 -2.76 -3.41
CA THR A 143 -10.86 -4.21 -3.60
C THR A 143 -10.44 -4.89 -2.30
N ASN A 144 -10.95 -6.09 -2.07
CA ASN A 144 -10.52 -6.97 -0.98
C ASN A 144 -9.36 -7.91 -1.41
N VAL A 145 -9.02 -7.93 -2.69
CA VAL A 145 -7.99 -8.82 -3.25
C VAL A 145 -7.04 -7.98 -4.12
N MET A 146 -6.12 -7.28 -3.44
CA MET A 146 -5.14 -6.42 -4.11
C MET A 146 -4.15 -7.22 -4.97
N SER A 147 -3.82 -8.45 -4.57
CA SER A 147 -2.94 -9.33 -5.33
C SER A 147 -3.44 -9.55 -6.76
N ARG A 148 -4.76 -9.71 -6.96
CA ARG A 148 -5.36 -9.83 -8.30
C ARG A 148 -5.26 -8.55 -9.13
N MET A 149 -5.30 -7.39 -8.48
CA MET A 149 -5.09 -6.11 -9.19
C MET A 149 -3.65 -5.96 -9.66
N MET A 150 -2.72 -6.59 -8.94
CA MET A 150 -1.30 -6.63 -9.26
C MET A 150 -0.93 -7.68 -10.31
N GLU A 151 -1.70 -8.76 -10.45
CA GLU A 151 -1.44 -9.79 -11.47
C GLU A 151 -1.40 -9.18 -12.88
N GLY A 152 -0.31 -9.47 -13.60
CA GLY A 152 -0.10 -9.00 -14.96
C GLY A 152 0.20 -7.50 -15.11
N ALA A 153 0.41 -6.76 -14.02
CA ALA A 153 0.98 -5.42 -14.09
C ALA A 153 2.49 -5.48 -14.35
N ASP A 154 2.99 -4.59 -15.20
CA ASP A 154 4.41 -4.54 -15.59
C ASP A 154 5.17 -3.47 -14.81
N LEU A 155 4.46 -2.42 -14.37
CA LEU A 155 4.99 -1.31 -13.59
C LEU A 155 3.89 -0.82 -12.65
N CYS A 156 4.26 -0.36 -11.47
CA CYS A 156 3.36 0.34 -10.57
C CYS A 156 3.88 1.73 -10.23
N ILE A 157 2.96 2.71 -10.15
CA ILE A 157 3.23 4.01 -9.52
C ILE A 157 2.43 4.04 -8.21
N CYS A 158 3.12 4.22 -7.09
CA CYS A 158 2.52 4.12 -5.77
C CYS A 158 3.14 5.09 -4.75
N SER A 159 2.58 5.12 -3.54
CA SER A 159 3.20 5.78 -2.39
C SER A 159 4.18 4.86 -1.66
N ALA A 160 5.15 5.46 -0.95
CA ALA A 160 6.00 4.76 0.00
C ALA A 160 5.14 4.22 1.16
N GLY A 161 5.04 2.91 1.28
CA GLY A 161 4.25 2.25 2.31
C GLY A 161 4.25 0.74 2.13
N ARG A 162 3.34 0.04 2.81
CA ARG A 162 3.25 -1.43 2.78
C ARG A 162 3.11 -2.01 1.36
N THR A 163 2.47 -1.27 0.46
CA THR A 163 2.28 -1.68 -0.94
C THR A 163 3.59 -1.94 -1.68
N VAL A 164 4.69 -1.27 -1.31
CA VAL A 164 6.01 -1.52 -1.93
C VAL A 164 6.48 -2.95 -1.70
N TYR A 165 6.26 -3.51 -0.51
CA TYR A 165 6.62 -4.90 -0.19
C TYR A 165 5.72 -5.91 -0.90
N GLU A 166 4.42 -5.58 -1.02
CA GLU A 166 3.46 -6.37 -1.79
C GLU A 166 3.87 -6.44 -3.27
N LEU A 167 4.26 -5.29 -3.86
CA LEU A 167 4.76 -5.20 -5.23
C LEU A 167 6.07 -5.95 -5.42
N ALA A 168 7.00 -5.84 -4.47
CA ALA A 168 8.26 -6.59 -4.50
C ALA A 168 8.01 -8.10 -4.48
N HIS A 169 7.10 -8.58 -3.61
CA HIS A 169 6.69 -9.98 -3.58
C HIS A 169 6.07 -10.43 -4.91
N MET A 170 5.23 -9.60 -5.52
CA MET A 170 4.60 -9.85 -6.82
C MET A 170 5.56 -9.65 -8.01
N ARG A 171 6.82 -9.24 -7.76
CA ARG A 171 7.85 -8.97 -8.79
C ARG A 171 7.46 -7.87 -9.76
N ILE A 172 6.85 -6.80 -9.25
CA ILE A 172 6.45 -5.65 -10.05
C ILE A 172 7.40 -4.49 -9.74
N PRO A 173 8.15 -3.97 -10.73
CA PRO A 173 8.89 -2.72 -10.60
C PRO A 173 7.97 -1.57 -10.17
N SER A 174 8.45 -0.68 -9.32
CA SER A 174 7.64 0.44 -8.84
C SER A 174 8.38 1.78 -8.84
N LEU A 175 7.64 2.83 -9.12
CA LEU A 175 8.00 4.23 -8.90
C LEU A 175 7.24 4.71 -7.65
N VAL A 176 7.99 5.34 -6.74
CA VAL A 176 7.46 5.78 -5.43
C VAL A 176 7.63 7.28 -5.28
#